data_3d70440189146e9bd6bea59218c29e8b
#
_entry.id   3d70440189146e9bd6bea59218c29e8b
#
_cell.length_a   1.000
_cell.length_b   1.000
_cell.length_c   1.000
_cell.angle_alpha   90.00
_cell.angle_beta   90.00
_cell.angle_gamma   90.00
#
_symmetry.space_group_name_H-M   'P 1'
#
loop_
_entity.id
_entity.type
_entity.pdbx_description
1 polymer ?
#
loop_
_entity_poly.entity_id
_entity_poly.type
_entity_poly.pdbx_seq_one_letter_code
_entity_poly.pdbx_strand_id
1 'polypeptide(L)'
;MKERAEKMKVTDEIIYVGVNDHDIDLFEGQYIVPNGMAYNSYVIRDEKIAVMDTVDEAFGEEWLENVKNALDGAKPEYLIIQHMEPDHSANIEKFMEVYPDTKIVGNAKTFTMISNFFRNLDLEGKKVVVKNQEKLELGKHILTFVFAPMVHWPEVMVTYDSTDTVSYTHLTLPTNSRV
;
A
#
# COMPACT_ATOMS: atom_id res chain seq x y z
N MET A 1 -11.83 21.19 2.72
CA MET A 1 -12.02 19.78 2.32
C MET A 1 -11.88 19.54 0.82
N LYS A 2 -12.60 20.24 -0.08
CA LYS A 2 -12.44 20.05 -1.55
C LYS A 2 -11.03 20.32 -2.06
N GLU A 3 -10.36 21.36 -1.57
CA GLU A 3 -9.00 21.74 -1.99
C GLU A 3 -7.93 20.72 -1.56
N ARG A 4 -8.13 20.03 -0.41
CA ARG A 4 -7.24 18.96 0.06
C ARG A 4 -7.43 17.68 -0.79
N ALA A 5 -8.67 17.36 -1.19
CA ALA A 5 -8.97 16.21 -2.04
C ALA A 5 -8.41 16.35 -3.47
N GLU A 6 -8.38 17.58 -4.04
CA GLU A 6 -7.77 17.82 -5.35
C GLU A 6 -6.25 17.67 -5.36
N LYS A 7 -5.56 18.00 -4.25
CA LYS A 7 -4.10 17.85 -4.11
C LYS A 7 -3.64 16.39 -3.96
N MET A 8 -4.55 15.47 -3.69
CA MET A 8 -4.24 14.04 -3.46
C MET A 8 -4.43 13.17 -4.70
N LYS A 9 -4.93 13.70 -5.81
CA LYS A 9 -5.12 12.92 -7.04
C LYS A 9 -3.79 12.78 -7.79
N VAL A 10 -3.41 11.53 -8.06
CA VAL A 10 -2.34 11.20 -9.02
C VAL A 10 -2.92 11.19 -10.42
N THR A 11 -4.07 10.52 -10.61
CA THR A 11 -4.96 10.61 -11.78
C THR A 11 -6.39 10.81 -11.29
N ASP A 12 -7.39 10.76 -12.18
CA ASP A 12 -8.80 10.82 -11.77
C ASP A 12 -9.23 9.59 -10.94
N GLU A 13 -8.57 8.46 -11.13
CA GLU A 13 -8.89 7.17 -10.55
C GLU A 13 -7.88 6.74 -9.46
N ILE A 14 -6.64 7.28 -9.48
CA ILE A 14 -5.59 6.98 -8.50
C ILE A 14 -5.46 8.13 -7.52
N ILE A 15 -5.73 7.86 -6.25
CA ILE A 15 -5.75 8.84 -5.17
C ILE A 15 -4.65 8.49 -4.16
N TYR A 16 -3.76 9.44 -3.87
CA TYR A 16 -2.79 9.31 -2.79
C TYR A 16 -3.50 9.40 -1.43
N VAL A 17 -3.27 8.43 -0.57
CA VAL A 17 -3.84 8.36 0.78
C VAL A 17 -2.79 8.18 1.86
N GLY A 18 -1.52 8.19 1.48
CA GLY A 18 -0.39 8.11 2.40
C GLY A 18 -0.30 9.28 3.37
N VAL A 19 0.70 9.24 4.22
CA VAL A 19 0.97 10.26 5.25
C VAL A 19 2.41 10.72 5.21
N ASN A 20 2.66 11.94 5.68
CA ASN A 20 4.00 12.50 5.79
C ASN A 20 4.34 12.69 7.27
N ASP A 21 5.37 12.00 7.72
CA ASP A 21 5.94 12.15 9.05
C ASP A 21 7.04 13.21 9.00
N HIS A 22 6.73 14.39 9.53
CA HIS A 22 7.66 15.54 9.57
C HIS A 22 8.46 15.60 10.88
N ASP A 23 8.13 14.75 11.86
CA ASP A 23 8.70 14.77 13.19
C ASP A 23 9.81 13.74 13.39
N ILE A 24 9.86 12.69 12.53
CA ILE A 24 10.90 11.68 12.59
C ILE A 24 12.24 12.26 12.10
N ASP A 25 13.28 12.06 12.88
CA ASP A 25 14.66 12.46 12.54
C ASP A 25 15.56 11.26 12.19
N LEU A 26 15.14 10.06 12.61
CA LEU A 26 15.92 8.83 12.49
C LEU A 26 15.04 7.63 12.07
N PHE A 27 15.00 7.32 10.79
CA PHE A 27 14.24 6.18 10.26
C PHE A 27 14.95 4.86 10.59
N GLU A 28 14.19 3.84 10.98
CA GLU A 28 14.69 2.52 11.45
C GLU A 28 15.76 2.60 12.56
N GLY A 29 15.80 3.71 13.31
CA GLY A 29 16.79 3.91 14.36
C GLY A 29 18.23 4.12 13.87
N GLN A 30 18.45 4.28 12.56
CA GLN A 30 19.80 4.38 11.97
C GLN A 30 19.94 5.35 10.80
N TYR A 31 18.90 5.65 10.06
CA TYR A 31 18.97 6.52 8.88
C TYR A 31 18.49 7.93 9.24
N ILE A 32 19.41 8.92 9.14
CA ILE A 32 19.05 10.32 9.37
C ILE A 32 18.16 10.81 8.23
N VAL A 33 16.98 11.30 8.57
CA VAL A 33 15.95 11.79 7.63
C VAL A 33 15.58 13.25 7.95
N PRO A 34 16.41 14.20 7.59
CA PRO A 34 16.26 15.61 8.01
C PRO A 34 14.99 16.29 7.50
N ASN A 35 14.31 15.71 6.54
CA ASN A 35 13.07 16.20 5.96
C ASN A 35 11.85 15.34 6.33
N GLY A 36 12.02 14.38 7.26
CA GLY A 36 11.00 13.40 7.61
C GLY A 36 10.88 12.26 6.58
N MET A 37 9.78 11.51 6.69
CA MET A 37 9.46 10.36 5.82
C MET A 37 8.07 10.52 5.21
N ALA A 38 7.89 9.98 4.02
CA ALA A 38 6.59 9.82 3.37
C ALA A 38 6.24 8.33 3.29
N TYR A 39 5.16 7.95 3.97
CA TYR A 39 4.62 6.59 3.90
C TYR A 39 3.56 6.55 2.80
N ASN A 40 3.91 5.92 1.68
CA ASN A 40 3.12 5.99 0.46
C ASN A 40 2.04 4.91 0.43
N SER A 41 0.81 5.32 0.26
CA SER A 41 -0.34 4.45 0.05
C SER A 41 -1.29 5.09 -0.96
N TYR A 42 -2.01 4.28 -1.73
CA TYR A 42 -2.89 4.75 -2.79
C TYR A 42 -4.21 3.98 -2.80
N VAL A 43 -5.26 4.65 -3.24
CA VAL A 43 -6.53 4.01 -3.60
C VAL A 43 -6.68 4.07 -5.11
N ILE A 44 -6.89 2.92 -5.75
CA ILE A 44 -7.25 2.82 -7.17
C ILE A 44 -8.76 2.59 -7.24
N ARG A 45 -9.48 3.57 -7.78
CA ARG A 45 -10.94 3.54 -7.94
C ARG A 45 -11.30 2.97 -9.31
N ASP A 46 -11.87 1.77 -9.31
CA ASP A 46 -12.32 1.08 -10.51
C ASP A 46 -13.57 0.25 -10.16
N GLU A 47 -14.00 -0.66 -11.03
CA GLU A 47 -15.10 -1.61 -10.73
C GLU A 47 -14.81 -2.40 -9.45
N LYS A 48 -13.56 -2.82 -9.25
CA LYS A 48 -13.02 -3.35 -7.99
C LYS A 48 -12.00 -2.36 -7.45
N ILE A 49 -12.24 -1.88 -6.26
CA ILE A 49 -11.35 -0.88 -5.64
C ILE A 49 -10.19 -1.59 -4.94
N ALA A 50 -8.97 -1.13 -5.18
CA ALA A 50 -7.77 -1.61 -4.52
C ALA A 50 -7.13 -0.50 -3.67
N VAL A 51 -6.63 -0.89 -2.49
CA VAL A 51 -5.76 -0.07 -1.64
C VAL A 51 -4.35 -0.65 -1.72
N MET A 52 -3.35 0.21 -1.93
CA MET A 52 -1.95 -0.18 -2.10
C MET A 52 -1.18 0.13 -0.84
N ASP A 53 -0.68 -0.90 -0.16
CA ASP A 53 0.03 -0.86 1.12
C ASP A 53 -0.73 -0.14 2.25
N THR A 54 -0.21 -0.20 3.45
CA THR A 54 -0.62 0.62 4.58
C THR A 54 0.47 1.64 4.90
N VAL A 55 0.52 2.15 6.12
CA VAL A 55 1.53 3.12 6.58
C VAL A 55 2.07 2.69 7.94
N ASP A 56 3.04 3.43 8.49
CA ASP A 56 3.54 3.25 9.84
C ASP A 56 2.42 3.24 10.88
N GLU A 57 2.61 2.45 11.96
CA GLU A 57 1.61 2.24 13.01
C GLU A 57 1.09 3.55 13.64
N ALA A 58 1.99 4.51 13.84
CA ALA A 58 1.67 5.79 14.48
C ALA A 58 0.64 6.61 13.68
N PHE A 59 0.56 6.41 12.37
CA PHE A 59 -0.30 7.16 11.46
C PHE A 59 -1.54 6.40 10.98
N GLY A 60 -1.82 5.24 11.56
CA GLY A 60 -2.91 4.37 11.12
C GLY A 60 -4.29 5.04 11.12
N GLU A 61 -4.59 5.89 12.10
CA GLU A 61 -5.88 6.59 12.17
C GLU A 61 -6.01 7.66 11.07
N GLU A 62 -4.96 8.47 10.84
CA GLU A 62 -4.95 9.47 9.78
C GLU A 62 -5.06 8.80 8.41
N TRP A 63 -4.31 7.73 8.20
CA TRP A 63 -4.36 6.95 6.96
C TRP A 63 -5.75 6.35 6.70
N LEU A 64 -6.38 5.73 7.69
CA LEU A 64 -7.73 5.18 7.54
C LEU A 64 -8.77 6.26 7.22
N GLU A 65 -8.64 7.46 7.78
CA GLU A 65 -9.51 8.58 7.42
C GLU A 65 -9.24 9.05 5.98
N ASN A 66 -7.98 9.07 5.51
CA ASN A 66 -7.64 9.37 4.12
C ASN A 66 -8.23 8.33 3.16
N VAL A 67 -8.10 7.03 3.50
CA VAL A 67 -8.68 5.92 2.73
C VAL A 67 -10.21 6.06 2.67
N LYS A 68 -10.87 6.29 3.79
CA LYS A 68 -12.33 6.48 3.87
C LYS A 68 -12.80 7.63 3.00
N ASN A 69 -12.09 8.75 3.03
CA ASN A 69 -12.39 9.91 2.19
C ASN A 69 -12.20 9.61 0.70
N ALA A 70 -11.14 8.88 0.34
CA ALA A 70 -10.89 8.45 -1.03
C ALA A 70 -11.91 7.44 -1.54
N LEU A 71 -12.42 6.58 -0.67
CA LEU A 71 -13.46 5.58 -1.00
C LEU A 71 -14.84 6.23 -1.24
N ASP A 72 -15.12 7.38 -0.64
CA ASP A 72 -16.40 8.12 -0.79
C ASP A 72 -17.64 7.23 -0.58
N GLY A 73 -17.60 6.40 0.47
CA GLY A 73 -18.66 5.47 0.84
C GLY A 73 -18.63 4.11 0.12
N ALA A 74 -17.75 3.92 -0.86
CA ALA A 74 -17.52 2.61 -1.47
C ALA A 74 -16.71 1.69 -0.53
N LYS A 75 -16.67 0.39 -0.86
CA LYS A 75 -15.87 -0.60 -0.13
C LYS A 75 -14.71 -1.09 -0.99
N PRO A 76 -13.51 -1.25 -0.42
CA PRO A 76 -12.39 -1.83 -1.14
C PRO A 76 -12.57 -3.35 -1.30
N GLU A 77 -12.32 -3.86 -2.50
CA GLU A 77 -12.27 -5.31 -2.76
C GLU A 77 -10.90 -5.88 -2.35
N TYR A 78 -9.82 -5.10 -2.52
CA TYR A 78 -8.46 -5.55 -2.31
C TYR A 78 -7.64 -4.60 -1.45
N LEU A 79 -6.81 -5.18 -0.54
CA LEU A 79 -5.65 -4.56 0.06
C LEU A 79 -4.41 -5.27 -0.50
N ILE A 80 -3.60 -4.58 -1.28
CA ILE A 80 -2.42 -5.13 -1.94
C ILE A 80 -1.20 -4.79 -1.10
N ILE A 81 -0.50 -5.81 -0.59
CA ILE A 81 0.70 -5.64 0.24
C ILE A 81 1.93 -5.98 -0.59
N GLN A 82 2.71 -4.97 -0.91
CA GLN A 82 3.92 -5.09 -1.71
C GLN A 82 5.14 -5.40 -0.84
N HIS A 83 5.10 -4.98 0.44
CA HIS A 83 6.19 -5.13 1.39
C HIS A 83 5.66 -5.29 2.80
N MET A 84 6.40 -6.04 3.64
CA MET A 84 6.00 -6.36 5.00
C MET A 84 6.76 -5.56 6.07
N GLU A 85 7.55 -4.58 5.66
CA GLU A 85 8.14 -3.61 6.59
C GLU A 85 7.04 -2.82 7.30
N PRO A 86 7.20 -2.44 8.58
CA PRO A 86 6.13 -1.84 9.37
C PRO A 86 5.49 -0.59 8.75
N ASP A 87 6.27 0.24 8.06
CA ASP A 87 5.77 1.44 7.37
C ASP A 87 4.89 1.14 6.13
N HIS A 88 4.78 -0.13 5.73
CA HIS A 88 3.90 -0.63 4.67
C HIS A 88 2.82 -1.58 5.18
N SER A 89 3.00 -2.20 6.35
CA SER A 89 2.18 -3.32 6.77
C SER A 89 1.56 -3.19 8.16
N ALA A 90 2.02 -2.25 9.01
CA ALA A 90 1.63 -2.21 10.42
C ALA A 90 0.11 -2.06 10.65
N ASN A 91 -0.61 -1.45 9.72
CA ASN A 91 -2.05 -1.21 9.85
C ASN A 91 -2.94 -2.24 9.13
N ILE A 92 -2.40 -3.39 8.71
CA ILE A 92 -3.20 -4.45 8.06
C ILE A 92 -4.36 -4.90 8.97
N GLU A 93 -4.09 -5.16 10.25
CA GLU A 93 -5.11 -5.62 11.21
C GLU A 93 -6.21 -4.58 11.41
N LYS A 94 -5.84 -3.31 11.67
CA LYS A 94 -6.78 -2.19 11.78
C LYS A 94 -7.63 -1.99 10.51
N PHE A 95 -7.02 -2.13 9.35
CA PHE A 95 -7.74 -2.03 8.09
C PHE A 95 -8.77 -3.14 7.93
N MET A 96 -8.41 -4.38 8.26
CA MET A 96 -9.31 -5.53 8.19
C MET A 96 -10.44 -5.48 9.23
N GLU A 97 -10.26 -4.78 10.35
CA GLU A 97 -11.33 -4.50 11.31
C GLU A 97 -12.37 -3.54 10.72
N VAL A 98 -11.93 -2.53 9.98
CA VAL A 98 -12.82 -1.53 9.34
C VAL A 98 -13.47 -2.08 8.07
N TYR A 99 -12.72 -2.86 7.27
CA TYR A 99 -13.16 -3.43 6.00
C TYR A 99 -13.03 -4.96 5.99
N PRO A 100 -13.86 -5.68 6.77
CA PRO A 100 -13.70 -7.11 7.01
C PRO A 100 -13.93 -7.99 5.77
N ASP A 101 -14.59 -7.48 4.74
CA ASP A 101 -14.88 -8.20 3.50
C ASP A 101 -13.73 -8.10 2.48
N THR A 102 -12.73 -7.24 2.71
CA THR A 102 -11.61 -7.01 1.81
C THR A 102 -10.70 -8.25 1.74
N LYS A 103 -10.18 -8.54 0.54
CA LYS A 103 -9.18 -9.60 0.33
C LYS A 103 -7.79 -9.00 0.32
N ILE A 104 -6.86 -9.63 1.03
CA ILE A 104 -5.45 -9.25 0.99
C ILE A 104 -4.79 -9.93 -0.21
N VAL A 105 -4.08 -9.15 -1.01
CA VAL A 105 -3.30 -9.61 -2.17
C VAL A 105 -1.81 -9.52 -1.84
N GLY A 106 -1.08 -10.59 -2.04
CA GLY A 106 0.36 -10.65 -1.80
C GLY A 106 0.96 -11.94 -2.31
N ASN A 107 2.27 -12.09 -2.28
CA ASN A 107 2.89 -13.36 -2.62
C ASN A 107 2.89 -14.35 -1.43
N ALA A 108 3.31 -15.58 -1.66
CA ALA A 108 3.27 -16.62 -0.63
C ALA A 108 4.11 -16.28 0.62
N LYS A 109 5.23 -15.56 0.46
CA LYS A 109 6.08 -15.14 1.59
C LYS A 109 5.41 -14.02 2.39
N THR A 110 4.73 -13.08 1.72
CA THR A 110 3.91 -12.04 2.36
C THR A 110 2.93 -12.68 3.35
N PHE A 111 2.20 -13.72 2.94
CA PHE A 111 1.25 -14.39 3.83
C PHE A 111 1.91 -15.18 4.97
N THR A 112 3.10 -15.73 4.74
CA THR A 112 3.89 -16.33 5.82
C THR A 112 4.25 -15.30 6.88
N MET A 113 4.68 -14.09 6.45
CA MET A 113 5.04 -13.00 7.35
C MET A 113 3.82 -12.42 8.06
N ILE A 114 2.70 -12.22 7.36
CA ILE A 114 1.43 -11.79 7.99
C ILE A 114 1.05 -12.77 9.11
N SER A 115 1.13 -14.07 8.88
CA SER A 115 0.81 -15.07 9.91
C SER A 115 1.76 -15.04 11.12
N ASN A 116 2.97 -14.57 10.96
CA ASN A 116 3.95 -14.40 12.05
C ASN A 116 3.74 -13.10 12.84
N PHE A 117 3.41 -12.01 12.15
CA PHE A 117 3.30 -10.68 12.74
C PHE A 117 1.90 -10.45 13.34
N PHE A 118 0.86 -10.93 12.66
CA PHE A 118 -0.55 -10.74 13.05
C PHE A 118 -1.19 -12.09 13.37
N ARG A 119 -0.82 -12.66 14.52
CA ARG A 119 -1.18 -14.04 14.91
C ARG A 119 -2.68 -14.26 15.09
N ASN A 120 -3.44 -13.22 15.37
CA ASN A 120 -4.88 -13.29 15.60
C ASN A 120 -5.71 -12.90 14.38
N LEU A 121 -5.07 -12.48 13.28
CA LEU A 121 -5.76 -12.06 12.07
C LEU A 121 -6.28 -13.27 11.31
N ASP A 122 -7.60 -13.41 11.26
CA ASP A 122 -8.25 -14.45 10.46
C ASP A 122 -8.35 -14.01 9.00
N LEU A 123 -7.64 -14.76 8.15
CA LEU A 123 -7.63 -14.56 6.70
C LEU A 123 -8.24 -15.75 5.95
N GLU A 124 -9.09 -16.56 6.57
CA GLU A 124 -9.78 -17.63 5.87
C GLU A 124 -10.68 -17.06 4.77
N GLY A 125 -10.49 -17.55 3.54
CA GLY A 125 -11.21 -17.04 2.35
C GLY A 125 -10.83 -15.64 1.88
N LYS A 126 -9.88 -14.94 2.55
CA LYS A 126 -9.50 -13.56 2.24
C LYS A 126 -8.11 -13.41 1.61
N LYS A 127 -7.43 -14.52 1.29
CA LYS A 127 -6.09 -14.51 0.70
C LYS A 127 -6.17 -14.62 -0.81
N VAL A 128 -5.52 -13.68 -1.51
CA VAL A 128 -5.25 -13.77 -2.94
C VAL A 128 -3.74 -13.87 -3.12
N VAL A 129 -3.26 -15.11 -3.29
CA VAL A 129 -1.82 -15.39 -3.45
C VAL A 129 -1.46 -15.24 -4.92
N VAL A 130 -0.64 -14.23 -5.23
CA VAL A 130 -0.20 -13.96 -6.60
C VAL A 130 1.18 -14.55 -6.89
N LYS A 131 1.45 -14.77 -8.19
CA LYS A 131 2.73 -15.22 -8.73
C LYS A 131 3.44 -14.08 -9.46
N ASN A 132 4.74 -14.28 -9.70
CA ASN A 132 5.50 -13.32 -10.50
C ASN A 132 4.89 -13.18 -11.91
N GLN A 133 4.71 -11.94 -12.34
CA GLN A 133 4.06 -11.53 -13.59
C GLN A 133 2.57 -11.88 -13.71
N GLU A 134 1.94 -12.30 -12.62
CA GLU A 134 0.49 -12.48 -12.59
C GLU A 134 -0.23 -11.13 -12.67
N LYS A 135 -1.42 -11.15 -13.26
CA LYS A 135 -2.24 -9.97 -13.46
C LYS A 135 -3.50 -10.03 -12.61
N LEU A 136 -3.90 -8.88 -12.09
CA LEU A 136 -5.17 -8.67 -11.41
C LEU A 136 -5.95 -7.58 -12.15
N GLU A 137 -7.14 -7.93 -12.62
CA GLU A 137 -8.03 -7.00 -13.30
C GLU A 137 -8.99 -6.36 -12.29
N LEU A 138 -8.97 -5.03 -12.20
CA LEU A 138 -9.88 -4.26 -11.35
C LEU A 138 -11.13 -3.79 -12.12
N GLY A 139 -11.08 -3.82 -13.42
CA GLY A 139 -12.02 -3.32 -14.42
C GLY A 139 -11.23 -2.75 -15.57
N LYS A 140 -11.05 -1.44 -15.61
CA LYS A 140 -10.18 -0.73 -16.56
C LYS A 140 -8.69 -0.93 -16.24
N HIS A 141 -8.34 -0.88 -14.95
CA HIS A 141 -6.97 -1.03 -14.48
C HIS A 141 -6.54 -2.50 -14.45
N ILE A 142 -5.37 -2.78 -15.00
CA ILE A 142 -4.75 -4.11 -15.03
C ILE A 142 -3.40 -4.03 -14.29
N LEU A 143 -3.38 -4.59 -13.11
CA LEU A 143 -2.20 -4.62 -12.25
C LEU A 143 -1.36 -5.86 -12.54
N THR A 144 -0.06 -5.69 -12.77
CA THR A 144 0.90 -6.78 -12.97
C THR A 144 1.88 -6.80 -11.80
N PHE A 145 2.01 -7.94 -11.13
CA PHE A 145 2.89 -8.10 -9.98
C PHE A 145 4.28 -8.57 -10.43
N VAL A 146 5.31 -7.80 -10.14
CA VAL A 146 6.70 -8.14 -10.45
C VAL A 146 7.44 -8.39 -9.14
N PHE A 147 7.94 -9.60 -8.94
CA PHE A 147 8.65 -9.94 -7.73
C PHE A 147 10.07 -9.38 -7.75
N ALA A 148 10.47 -8.77 -6.66
CA ALA A 148 11.80 -8.21 -6.43
C ALA A 148 12.41 -8.79 -5.12
N PRO A 149 12.59 -10.12 -5.02
CA PRO A 149 13.03 -10.77 -3.80
C PRO A 149 14.41 -10.25 -3.38
N MET A 150 14.57 -9.98 -2.08
CA MET A 150 15.79 -9.41 -1.48
C MET A 150 16.12 -7.97 -1.90
N VAL A 151 15.13 -7.25 -2.42
CA VAL A 151 15.18 -5.80 -2.60
C VAL A 151 14.17 -5.16 -1.63
N HIS A 152 14.48 -4.95 -0.36
CA HIS A 152 15.59 -5.44 0.46
C HIS A 152 15.17 -6.63 1.35
N TRP A 153 13.89 -7.01 1.37
CA TRP A 153 13.34 -8.17 2.06
C TRP A 153 12.91 -9.28 1.07
N PRO A 154 12.72 -10.53 1.56
CA PRO A 154 12.54 -11.67 0.67
C PRO A 154 11.17 -11.74 -0.06
N GLU A 155 10.16 -11.00 0.41
CA GLU A 155 8.80 -10.99 -0.14
C GLU A 155 8.50 -9.80 -1.03
N VAL A 156 9.41 -8.85 -1.17
CA VAL A 156 9.17 -7.61 -1.91
C VAL A 156 8.65 -7.88 -3.32
N MET A 157 7.59 -7.19 -3.68
CA MET A 157 7.07 -7.12 -5.03
C MET A 157 6.74 -5.67 -5.41
N VAL A 158 6.68 -5.42 -6.70
CA VAL A 158 6.32 -4.14 -7.32
C VAL A 158 5.07 -4.38 -8.13
N THR A 159 4.12 -3.46 -8.08
CA THR A 159 2.92 -3.51 -8.90
C THR A 159 3.02 -2.50 -10.03
N TYR A 160 2.88 -2.97 -11.27
CA TYR A 160 2.80 -2.14 -12.45
C TYR A 160 1.37 -2.08 -12.95
N ASP A 161 0.84 -0.86 -13.07
CA ASP A 161 -0.45 -0.59 -13.70
C ASP A 161 -0.23 -0.18 -15.15
N SER A 162 -0.67 -1.03 -16.08
CA SER A 162 -0.51 -0.81 -17.51
C SER A 162 -1.46 0.25 -18.08
N THR A 163 -2.51 0.61 -17.35
CA THR A 163 -3.54 1.54 -17.82
C THR A 163 -3.05 2.97 -17.78
N ASP A 164 -2.52 3.38 -16.63
CA ASP A 164 -1.99 4.73 -16.43
C ASP A 164 -0.45 4.79 -16.50
N THR A 165 0.20 3.65 -16.79
CA THR A 165 1.66 3.52 -16.86
C THR A 165 2.33 3.92 -15.54
N VAL A 166 1.73 3.54 -14.42
CA VAL A 166 2.21 3.82 -13.05
C VAL A 166 2.86 2.58 -12.46
N SER A 167 3.99 2.76 -11.79
CA SER A 167 4.63 1.73 -10.98
C SER A 167 4.52 2.08 -9.50
N TYR A 168 3.93 1.20 -8.72
CA TYR A 168 3.85 1.32 -7.27
C TYR A 168 5.03 0.59 -6.66
N THR A 169 5.94 1.35 -6.07
CA THR A 169 7.07 0.84 -5.32
C THR A 169 7.17 1.58 -4.00
N HIS A 170 7.71 0.93 -2.98
CA HIS A 170 8.06 1.63 -1.74
C HIS A 170 9.45 2.27 -1.84
N LEU A 171 10.34 1.70 -2.65
CA LEU A 171 11.65 2.26 -2.90
C LEU A 171 11.53 3.41 -3.90
N THR A 172 11.48 4.62 -3.39
CA THR A 172 12.10 5.71 -4.11
C THR A 172 13.60 5.40 -4.07
N LEU A 173 14.12 4.88 -5.18
CA LEU A 173 15.56 4.95 -5.39
C LEU A 173 15.98 6.38 -5.03
N PRO A 174 17.03 6.59 -4.19
CA PRO A 174 17.53 7.91 -3.97
C PRO A 174 17.87 8.47 -5.35
N THR A 175 16.94 9.21 -5.91
CA THR A 175 17.20 9.99 -7.10
C THR A 175 18.19 11.04 -6.64
N ASN A 176 19.46 10.75 -6.82
CA ASN A 176 20.47 11.78 -6.92
C ASN A 176 20.11 12.61 -8.16
N SER A 177 19.01 13.33 -8.07
CA SER A 177 18.71 14.40 -8.99
C SER A 177 19.67 15.55 -8.70
N ARG A 178 20.91 15.34 -9.10
CA ARG A 178 21.75 16.44 -9.52
C ARG A 178 21.37 16.71 -10.98
N VAL A 179 20.38 17.52 -11.15
CA VAL A 179 20.23 18.33 -12.36
C VAL A 179 20.30 19.76 -11.91
#